data_879e781ac2b0c91e16012e9e81f61ae6
#
_entry.id   879e781ac2b0c91e16012e9e81f61ae6
#
_cell.length_a   1.000
_cell.length_b   1.000
_cell.length_c   1.000
_cell.angle_alpha   90.00
_cell.angle_beta   90.00
_cell.angle_gamma   90.00
#
_symmetry.space_group_name_H-M   'P 1'
#
loop_
_entity.id
_entity.type
_entity.pdbx_description
1 polymer ?
#
loop_
_entity_poly.entity_id
_entity_poly.type
_entity_poly.pdbx_seq_one_letter_code
_entity_poly.pdbx_strand_id
1 'polypeptide(L)'
;KEVNANEKYDIKGDVVVIGGGNVAIDVARDSKRCGSDSTKVNMFCLESRETMPASVEEIEEAESEGIVVNPGWGPKEVLVDENGEVRGIVLKKCISVKDADGRFNPQYDVNQLLTVECKHVFFSVGQSIVWGDLLKGSKVELGRGNGAVADALTYQTAEPDIFVGGDVYTGPKFAIDAIAAGKQGAISIHRFVQPHSSLTIGRNRNDFIELDKNDIKVENYDNSSRQIPGHNDSIDTKHSFRDAK
;
A
#
# COMPACT_ATOMS: atom_id res chain seq x y z
N LYS A 1 13.14 -2.99 0.17
CA LYS A 1 14.27 -2.03 0.01
C LYS A 1 15.61 -2.76 -0.01
N GLU A 2 15.84 -3.70 0.93
CA GLU A 2 17.10 -4.46 1.00
C GLU A 2 17.30 -5.35 -0.22
N VAL A 3 16.27 -6.03 -0.70
CA VAL A 3 16.31 -6.85 -1.91
C VAL A 3 16.75 -6.04 -3.14
N ASN A 4 16.20 -4.82 -3.29
CA ASN A 4 16.57 -3.94 -4.41
C ASN A 4 17.98 -3.33 -4.28
N ALA A 5 18.53 -3.30 -3.08
CA ALA A 5 19.87 -2.78 -2.82
C ALA A 5 20.97 -3.83 -2.89
N ASN A 6 20.62 -5.12 -2.80
CA ASN A 6 21.54 -6.25 -2.77
C ASN A 6 21.19 -7.22 -3.89
N GLU A 7 22.14 -7.50 -4.78
CA GLU A 7 21.96 -8.44 -5.90
C GLU A 7 21.67 -9.88 -5.44
N LYS A 8 22.00 -10.22 -4.20
CA LYS A 8 21.73 -11.53 -3.59
C LYS A 8 21.25 -11.34 -2.15
N TYR A 9 19.98 -11.57 -1.94
CA TYR A 9 19.38 -11.67 -0.62
C TYR A 9 18.82 -13.08 -0.45
N ASP A 10 19.28 -13.81 0.58
CA ASP A 10 18.90 -15.20 0.83
C ASP A 10 18.07 -15.28 2.12
N ILE A 11 16.83 -15.69 1.97
CA ILE A 11 15.89 -15.91 3.09
C ILE A 11 15.91 -17.40 3.46
N LYS A 12 16.33 -17.70 4.68
CA LYS A 12 16.38 -19.08 5.18
C LYS A 12 15.21 -19.35 6.13
N GLY A 13 14.39 -20.33 5.75
CA GLY A 13 13.24 -20.77 6.54
C GLY A 13 11.94 -20.12 6.14
N ASP A 14 10.86 -20.47 6.84
CA ASP A 14 9.52 -20.05 6.51
C ASP A 14 9.26 -18.60 6.93
N VAL A 15 8.40 -17.94 6.16
CA VAL A 15 8.10 -16.52 6.27
C VAL A 15 6.62 -16.31 6.55
N VAL A 16 6.33 -15.38 7.46
CA VAL A 16 5.00 -14.83 7.66
C VAL A 16 5.00 -13.34 7.32
N VAL A 17 4.05 -12.92 6.49
CA VAL A 17 3.81 -11.51 6.15
C VAL A 17 2.48 -11.06 6.74
N ILE A 18 2.48 -9.95 7.47
CA ILE A 18 1.29 -9.37 8.07
C ILE A 18 0.90 -8.11 7.28
N GLY A 19 -0.27 -8.14 6.67
CA GLY A 19 -0.83 -7.05 5.89
C GLY A 19 -1.71 -7.55 4.75
N GLY A 20 -2.62 -6.70 4.26
CA GLY A 20 -3.61 -7.04 3.21
C GLY A 20 -3.53 -6.15 1.96
N GLY A 21 -2.57 -5.23 1.87
CA GLY A 21 -2.39 -4.34 0.73
C GLY A 21 -1.33 -4.83 -0.27
N ASN A 22 -1.20 -4.14 -1.42
CA ASN A 22 -0.24 -4.49 -2.47
C ASN A 22 1.20 -4.57 -1.96
N VAL A 23 1.60 -3.71 -1.01
CA VAL A 23 2.94 -3.77 -0.39
C VAL A 23 3.18 -5.10 0.35
N ALA A 24 2.14 -5.65 1.00
CA ALA A 24 2.26 -6.96 1.64
C ALA A 24 2.40 -8.08 0.61
N ILE A 25 1.69 -7.99 -0.52
CA ILE A 25 1.86 -8.90 -1.66
C ILE A 25 3.29 -8.84 -2.19
N ASP A 26 3.82 -7.64 -2.45
CA ASP A 26 5.22 -7.46 -2.92
C ASP A 26 6.23 -8.10 -1.95
N VAL A 27 6.08 -7.85 -0.64
CA VAL A 27 6.96 -8.44 0.38
C VAL A 27 6.85 -9.97 0.40
N ALA A 28 5.66 -10.53 0.22
CA ALA A 28 5.45 -11.97 0.19
C ALA A 28 6.10 -12.59 -1.06
N ARG A 29 5.90 -11.99 -2.24
CA ARG A 29 6.49 -12.43 -3.51
C ARG A 29 8.02 -12.31 -3.48
N ASP A 30 8.56 -11.19 -3.02
CA ASP A 30 10.01 -11.00 -2.85
C ASP A 30 10.58 -12.04 -1.87
N SER A 31 9.88 -12.33 -0.77
CA SER A 31 10.31 -13.36 0.19
C SER A 31 10.34 -14.74 -0.45
N LYS A 32 9.39 -15.07 -1.32
CA LYS A 32 9.36 -16.33 -2.04
C LYS A 32 10.52 -16.44 -3.02
N ARG A 33 10.81 -15.37 -3.79
CA ARG A 33 11.90 -15.31 -4.77
C ARG A 33 13.28 -15.32 -4.14
N CYS A 34 13.42 -14.77 -2.94
CA CYS A 34 14.66 -14.76 -2.17
C CYS A 34 14.85 -16.02 -1.32
N GLY A 35 13.83 -16.88 -1.22
CA GLY A 35 13.88 -18.14 -0.49
C GLY A 35 14.28 -19.33 -1.37
N SER A 36 14.33 -20.50 -0.76
CA SER A 36 14.46 -21.77 -1.47
C SER A 36 13.09 -22.31 -1.90
N ASP A 37 13.08 -23.36 -2.72
CA ASP A 37 11.83 -24.05 -3.11
C ASP A 37 10.99 -24.52 -1.91
N SER A 38 11.67 -24.94 -0.83
CA SER A 38 11.02 -25.37 0.40
C SER A 38 10.52 -24.24 1.28
N THR A 39 10.88 -22.98 1.01
CA THR A 39 10.43 -21.83 1.78
C THR A 39 8.92 -21.63 1.62
N LYS A 40 8.20 -21.73 2.72
CA LYS A 40 6.76 -21.43 2.77
C LYS A 40 6.58 -19.95 3.11
N VAL A 41 5.71 -19.30 2.35
CA VAL A 41 5.34 -17.92 2.61
C VAL A 41 3.84 -17.86 2.90
N ASN A 42 3.49 -17.46 4.12
CA ASN A 42 2.11 -17.28 4.55
C ASN A 42 1.85 -15.81 4.76
N MET A 43 0.78 -15.30 4.17
CA MET A 43 0.32 -13.94 4.35
C MET A 43 -0.96 -13.93 5.20
N PHE A 44 -1.03 -13.04 6.18
CA PHE A 44 -2.17 -12.87 7.07
C PHE A 44 -2.64 -11.42 7.08
N CYS A 45 -3.95 -11.20 7.00
CA CYS A 45 -4.55 -9.87 7.05
C CYS A 45 -5.83 -9.86 7.89
N LEU A 46 -6.24 -8.67 8.33
CA LEU A 46 -7.44 -8.49 9.15
C LEU A 46 -8.72 -8.64 8.33
N GLU A 47 -8.66 -8.19 7.09
CA GLU A 47 -9.78 -8.13 6.16
C GLU A 47 -10.24 -9.53 5.73
N SER A 48 -11.46 -9.62 5.20
CA SER A 48 -11.90 -10.78 4.42
C SER A 48 -11.26 -10.74 3.02
N ARG A 49 -11.34 -11.84 2.29
CA ARG A 49 -10.82 -11.93 0.91
C ARG A 49 -11.37 -10.83 0.01
N GLU A 50 -12.68 -10.53 0.14
CA GLU A 50 -13.41 -9.58 -0.68
C GLU A 50 -13.11 -8.12 -0.34
N THR A 51 -12.62 -7.88 0.87
CA THR A 51 -12.34 -6.52 1.39
C THR A 51 -10.86 -6.22 1.53
N MET A 52 -9.99 -7.11 1.09
CA MET A 52 -8.55 -6.86 1.06
C MET A 52 -8.23 -5.62 0.22
N PRO A 53 -7.33 -4.72 0.70
CA PRO A 53 -6.94 -3.53 -0.05
C PRO A 53 -6.09 -3.83 -1.30
N ALA A 54 -5.45 -5.00 -1.37
CA ALA A 54 -4.69 -5.42 -2.55
C ALA A 54 -5.61 -5.67 -3.74
N SER A 55 -5.12 -5.43 -4.97
CA SER A 55 -5.88 -5.74 -6.17
C SER A 55 -6.05 -7.26 -6.34
N VAL A 56 -7.14 -7.65 -6.97
CA VAL A 56 -7.45 -9.07 -7.19
C VAL A 56 -6.36 -9.75 -8.00
N GLU A 57 -5.87 -9.07 -9.04
CA GLU A 57 -4.82 -9.55 -9.91
C GLU A 57 -3.52 -9.85 -9.15
N GLU A 58 -3.11 -8.94 -8.24
CA GLU A 58 -1.91 -9.14 -7.42
C GLU A 58 -2.06 -10.32 -6.45
N ILE A 59 -3.24 -10.50 -5.89
CA ILE A 59 -3.53 -11.62 -5.00
C ILE A 59 -3.47 -12.95 -5.77
N GLU A 60 -4.08 -13.01 -6.95
CA GLU A 60 -4.07 -14.21 -7.81
C GLU A 60 -2.65 -14.56 -8.27
N GLU A 61 -1.85 -13.58 -8.64
CA GLU A 61 -0.44 -13.79 -8.99
C GLU A 61 0.37 -14.32 -7.80
N ALA A 62 0.19 -13.78 -6.61
CA ALA A 62 0.87 -14.26 -5.41
C ALA A 62 0.51 -15.72 -5.09
N GLU A 63 -0.76 -16.08 -5.20
CA GLU A 63 -1.22 -17.45 -5.00
C GLU A 63 -0.68 -18.42 -6.07
N SER A 64 -0.57 -17.97 -7.31
CA SER A 64 0.03 -18.77 -8.39
C SER A 64 1.51 -19.06 -8.14
N GLU A 65 2.22 -18.16 -7.46
CA GLU A 65 3.61 -18.34 -7.01
C GLU A 65 3.73 -19.21 -5.74
N GLY A 66 2.60 -19.68 -5.19
CA GLY A 66 2.55 -20.59 -4.05
C GLY A 66 2.57 -19.89 -2.69
N ILE A 67 2.20 -18.62 -2.63
CA ILE A 67 1.96 -17.88 -1.40
C ILE A 67 0.57 -18.25 -0.88
N VAL A 68 0.47 -18.52 0.43
CA VAL A 68 -0.81 -18.84 1.07
C VAL A 68 -1.39 -17.60 1.72
N VAL A 69 -2.52 -17.13 1.21
CA VAL A 69 -3.23 -15.95 1.73
C VAL A 69 -4.28 -16.40 2.76
N ASN A 70 -4.17 -15.88 3.98
CA ASN A 70 -5.00 -16.24 5.13
C ASN A 70 -5.74 -14.98 5.65
N PRO A 71 -6.96 -14.69 5.18
CA PRO A 71 -7.74 -13.54 5.62
C PRO A 71 -8.37 -13.74 7.00
N GLY A 72 -8.70 -12.64 7.66
CA GLY A 72 -9.40 -12.62 8.94
C GLY A 72 -8.53 -12.99 10.15
N TRP A 73 -7.24 -12.65 10.13
CA TRP A 73 -6.31 -12.88 11.23
C TRP A 73 -5.45 -11.65 11.50
N GLY A 74 -5.31 -11.31 12.78
CA GLY A 74 -4.43 -10.24 13.23
C GLY A 74 -3.30 -10.73 14.12
N PRO A 75 -2.16 -10.04 14.16
CA PRO A 75 -1.03 -10.43 15.00
C PRO A 75 -1.37 -10.24 16.48
N LYS A 76 -0.89 -11.16 17.31
CA LYS A 76 -0.96 -11.10 18.78
C LYS A 76 0.43 -10.98 19.38
N GLU A 77 1.33 -11.88 19.00
CA GLU A 77 2.64 -12.01 19.62
C GLU A 77 3.61 -12.69 18.67
N VAL A 78 4.83 -12.16 18.56
CA VAL A 78 5.94 -12.84 17.87
C VAL A 78 6.68 -13.70 18.89
N LEU A 79 6.84 -14.97 18.59
CA LEU A 79 7.53 -15.92 19.44
C LEU A 79 9.01 -15.94 19.09
N VAL A 80 9.85 -15.85 20.10
CA VAL A 80 11.31 -15.93 19.97
C VAL A 80 11.86 -17.11 20.77
N ASP A 81 13.04 -17.58 20.39
CA ASP A 81 13.79 -18.59 21.15
C ASP A 81 14.67 -17.94 22.24
N GLU A 82 15.47 -18.76 22.91
CA GLU A 82 16.38 -18.33 23.99
C GLU A 82 17.46 -17.35 23.53
N ASN A 83 17.75 -17.31 22.23
CA ASN A 83 18.73 -16.42 21.62
C ASN A 83 18.10 -15.14 21.08
N GLY A 84 16.78 -14.99 21.20
CA GLY A 84 16.04 -13.85 20.64
C GLY A 84 15.68 -14.00 19.15
N GLU A 85 15.94 -15.16 18.54
CA GLU A 85 15.61 -15.43 17.14
C GLU A 85 14.13 -15.81 16.99
N VAL A 86 13.51 -15.34 15.91
CA VAL A 86 12.10 -15.63 15.62
C VAL A 86 11.91 -17.13 15.40
N ARG A 87 10.94 -17.71 16.11
CA ARG A 87 10.51 -19.11 15.96
C ARG A 87 9.05 -19.25 15.51
N GLY A 88 8.27 -18.18 15.51
CA GLY A 88 6.88 -18.20 15.11
C GLY A 88 6.11 -16.95 15.47
N ILE A 89 4.82 -16.98 15.20
CA ILE A 89 3.88 -15.90 15.54
C ILE A 89 2.56 -16.51 16.03
N VAL A 90 1.97 -15.87 17.03
CA VAL A 90 0.59 -16.15 17.46
C VAL A 90 -0.32 -15.08 16.82
N LEU A 91 -1.37 -15.56 16.20
CA LEU A 91 -2.41 -14.78 15.56
C LEU A 91 -3.74 -14.94 16.31
N LYS A 92 -4.61 -13.94 16.22
CA LYS A 92 -5.96 -13.94 16.77
C LYS A 92 -6.97 -13.72 15.66
N LYS A 93 -8.10 -14.42 15.71
CA LYS A 93 -9.16 -14.31 14.71
C LYS A 93 -9.75 -12.91 14.72
N CYS A 94 -9.74 -12.24 13.56
CA CYS A 94 -10.41 -10.97 13.36
C CYS A 94 -11.88 -11.23 12.99
N ILE A 95 -12.81 -10.63 13.75
CA ILE A 95 -14.26 -10.73 13.53
C ILE A 95 -14.72 -9.59 12.63
N SER A 96 -14.22 -8.38 12.88
CA SER A 96 -14.55 -7.18 12.13
C SER A 96 -13.36 -6.24 12.12
N VAL A 97 -13.10 -5.59 10.99
CA VAL A 97 -12.04 -4.58 10.85
C VAL A 97 -12.52 -3.18 11.21
N LYS A 98 -13.83 -2.92 11.02
CA LYS A 98 -14.45 -1.62 11.25
C LYS A 98 -15.55 -1.72 12.30
N ASP A 99 -15.77 -0.64 13.03
CA ASP A 99 -16.90 -0.48 13.93
C ASP A 99 -18.19 -0.09 13.16
N ALA A 100 -19.28 0.12 13.92
CA ALA A 100 -20.58 0.48 13.37
C ALA A 100 -20.57 1.84 12.63
N ASP A 101 -19.62 2.72 12.94
CA ASP A 101 -19.44 4.03 12.28
C ASP A 101 -18.50 3.94 11.06
N GLY A 102 -18.05 2.74 10.69
CA GLY A 102 -17.13 2.50 9.57
C GLY A 102 -15.67 2.91 9.84
N ARG A 103 -15.31 3.20 11.10
CA ARG A 103 -13.95 3.55 11.51
C ARG A 103 -13.13 2.28 11.73
N PHE A 104 -11.84 2.36 11.43
CA PHE A 104 -10.90 1.27 11.70
C PHE A 104 -10.82 1.01 13.22
N ASN A 105 -11.41 -0.11 13.65
CA ASN A 105 -11.47 -0.56 15.04
C ASN A 105 -11.59 -2.09 15.09
N PRO A 106 -10.50 -2.83 14.83
CA PRO A 106 -10.56 -4.27 14.69
C PRO A 106 -11.03 -4.98 15.96
N GLN A 107 -12.04 -5.84 15.81
CA GLN A 107 -12.56 -6.70 16.88
C GLN A 107 -12.06 -8.12 16.68
N TYR A 108 -11.72 -8.77 17.79
CA TYR A 108 -11.09 -10.09 17.76
C TYR A 108 -11.82 -11.10 18.66
N ASP A 109 -11.87 -12.34 18.23
CA ASP A 109 -12.20 -13.46 19.10
C ASP A 109 -10.93 -13.90 19.86
N VAL A 110 -10.91 -13.62 21.16
CA VAL A 110 -9.78 -13.92 22.03
C VAL A 110 -9.57 -15.42 22.28
N ASN A 111 -10.60 -16.24 21.99
CA ASN A 111 -10.55 -17.69 22.16
C ASN A 111 -10.05 -18.43 20.92
N GLN A 112 -10.02 -17.75 19.77
CA GLN A 112 -9.51 -18.31 18.52
C GLN A 112 -8.10 -17.80 18.24
N LEU A 113 -7.13 -18.60 18.61
CA LEU A 113 -5.71 -18.33 18.38
C LEU A 113 -5.15 -19.33 17.36
N LEU A 114 -4.23 -18.86 16.54
CA LEU A 114 -3.48 -19.66 15.59
C LEU A 114 -1.99 -19.41 15.81
N THR A 115 -1.22 -20.46 16.05
CA THR A 115 0.24 -20.36 16.12
C THR A 115 0.83 -20.87 14.81
N VAL A 116 1.71 -20.07 14.20
CA VAL A 116 2.40 -20.40 12.96
C VAL A 116 3.89 -20.36 13.22
N GLU A 117 4.57 -21.47 12.93
CA GLU A 117 6.03 -21.54 13.00
C GLU A 117 6.64 -20.84 11.79
N CYS A 118 7.64 -19.98 12.01
CA CYS A 118 8.37 -19.29 10.96
C CYS A 118 9.71 -18.76 11.49
N LYS A 119 10.59 -18.38 10.57
CA LYS A 119 11.87 -17.75 10.89
C LYS A 119 11.87 -16.25 10.66
N HIS A 120 10.92 -15.76 9.86
CA HIS A 120 10.81 -14.35 9.55
C HIS A 120 9.36 -13.89 9.66
N VAL A 121 9.16 -12.72 10.27
CA VAL A 121 7.86 -12.04 10.33
C VAL A 121 8.05 -10.63 9.76
N PHE A 122 7.35 -10.31 8.67
CA PHE A 122 7.35 -8.99 8.07
C PHE A 122 6.01 -8.30 8.29
N PHE A 123 6.05 -7.08 8.83
CA PHE A 123 4.87 -6.26 9.02
C PHE A 123 4.75 -5.24 7.88
N SER A 124 3.67 -5.33 7.11
CA SER A 124 3.32 -4.44 6.00
C SER A 124 1.94 -3.80 6.25
N VAL A 125 1.79 -3.20 7.44
CA VAL A 125 0.51 -2.73 7.99
C VAL A 125 0.29 -1.22 7.83
N GLY A 126 0.98 -0.61 6.91
CA GLY A 126 0.89 0.81 6.58
C GLY A 126 2.18 1.57 6.82
N GLN A 127 2.12 2.85 6.48
CA GLN A 127 3.23 3.79 6.64
C GLN A 127 2.72 5.05 7.33
N SER A 128 3.62 5.78 7.98
CA SER A 128 3.35 7.07 8.58
C SER A 128 4.28 8.14 8.02
N ILE A 129 3.79 9.38 7.97
CA ILE A 129 4.60 10.52 7.58
C ILE A 129 5.51 10.88 8.75
N VAL A 130 6.81 10.93 8.48
CA VAL A 130 7.83 11.34 9.46
C VAL A 130 8.55 12.55 8.90
N TRP A 131 8.27 13.72 9.46
CA TRP A 131 8.86 14.98 9.03
C TRP A 131 10.27 15.21 9.61
N GLY A 132 10.58 14.58 10.73
CA GLY A 132 11.80 14.91 11.49
C GLY A 132 11.86 16.41 11.80
N ASP A 133 12.98 17.03 11.51
CA ASP A 133 13.20 18.48 11.71
C ASP A 133 12.84 19.34 10.47
N LEU A 134 12.32 18.72 9.40
CA LEU A 134 12.08 19.42 8.12
C LEU A 134 11.14 20.62 8.24
N LEU A 135 10.11 20.51 9.08
CA LEU A 135 9.11 21.57 9.26
C LEU A 135 9.34 22.40 10.52
N LYS A 136 10.47 22.19 11.22
CA LYS A 136 10.77 22.90 12.46
C LYS A 136 10.93 24.40 12.21
N GLY A 137 10.15 25.20 12.94
CA GLY A 137 10.15 26.66 12.81
C GLY A 137 9.33 27.21 11.63
N SER A 138 8.72 26.35 10.80
CA SER A 138 7.76 26.77 9.76
C SER A 138 6.35 26.94 10.34
N LYS A 139 5.48 27.61 9.56
CA LYS A 139 4.06 27.77 9.88
C LYS A 139 3.20 26.67 9.25
N VAL A 140 3.81 25.60 8.73
CA VAL A 140 3.06 24.49 8.14
C VAL A 140 2.22 23.81 9.20
N GLU A 141 0.92 23.76 8.99
CA GLU A 141 -0.02 23.06 9.83
C GLU A 141 -0.08 21.58 9.45
N LEU A 142 -0.22 20.71 10.45
CA LEU A 142 -0.39 19.27 10.27
C LEU A 142 -1.82 18.86 10.62
N GLY A 143 -2.44 18.12 9.72
CA GLY A 143 -3.78 17.58 9.87
C GLY A 143 -3.78 16.11 10.28
N ARG A 144 -4.86 15.41 9.92
CA ARG A 144 -5.04 13.99 10.22
C ARG A 144 -3.92 13.14 9.62
N GLY A 145 -3.42 12.18 10.38
CA GLY A 145 -2.36 11.27 9.91
C GLY A 145 -1.02 11.95 9.70
N ASN A 146 -0.79 13.10 10.33
CA ASN A 146 0.44 13.89 10.21
C ASN A 146 0.66 14.48 8.81
N GLY A 147 -0.41 14.54 7.97
CA GLY A 147 -0.36 15.16 6.65
C GLY A 147 -0.28 16.69 6.75
N ALA A 148 0.39 17.32 5.81
CA ALA A 148 0.45 18.78 5.74
C ALA A 148 -0.87 19.36 5.24
N VAL A 149 -1.32 20.45 5.85
CA VAL A 149 -2.50 21.21 5.41
C VAL A 149 -2.09 22.20 4.32
N ALA A 150 -2.80 22.19 3.21
CA ALA A 150 -2.55 23.08 2.10
C ALA A 150 -3.85 23.43 1.36
N ASP A 151 -3.81 24.52 0.60
CA ASP A 151 -4.91 24.91 -0.29
C ASP A 151 -5.05 23.92 -1.44
N ALA A 152 -6.26 23.44 -1.69
CA ALA A 152 -6.54 22.36 -2.64
C ALA A 152 -6.30 22.77 -4.12
N LEU A 153 -6.31 24.07 -4.43
CA LEU A 153 -6.08 24.57 -5.79
C LEU A 153 -4.60 24.87 -6.06
N THR A 154 -3.93 25.43 -5.05
CA THR A 154 -2.57 25.93 -5.20
C THR A 154 -1.51 25.02 -4.61
N TYR A 155 -1.90 24.07 -3.74
CA TYR A 155 -0.99 23.19 -2.99
C TYR A 155 -0.05 23.96 -2.04
N GLN A 156 -0.35 25.25 -1.78
CA GLN A 156 0.41 26.12 -0.88
C GLN A 156 -0.02 25.86 0.57
N THR A 157 0.95 25.79 1.47
CA THR A 157 0.71 25.69 2.90
C THR A 157 0.52 27.07 3.56
N ALA A 158 0.33 27.10 4.88
CA ALA A 158 0.34 28.34 5.65
C ALA A 158 1.71 29.06 5.63
N GLU A 159 2.79 28.35 5.29
CA GLU A 159 4.08 28.97 4.96
C GLU A 159 4.13 29.26 3.46
N PRO A 160 4.17 30.53 3.05
CA PRO A 160 3.92 30.93 1.66
C PRO A 160 4.86 30.35 0.61
N ASP A 161 6.09 29.99 0.99
CA ASP A 161 7.12 29.42 0.11
C ASP A 161 7.19 27.91 0.16
N ILE A 162 6.29 27.26 0.94
CA ILE A 162 6.20 25.81 1.04
C ILE A 162 4.94 25.29 0.34
N PHE A 163 5.16 24.38 -0.61
CA PHE A 163 4.11 23.68 -1.35
C PHE A 163 4.23 22.18 -1.12
N VAL A 164 3.10 21.49 -1.04
CA VAL A 164 3.06 20.06 -0.75
C VAL A 164 2.17 19.32 -1.76
N GLY A 165 2.45 18.03 -1.97
CA GLY A 165 1.66 17.17 -2.84
C GLY A 165 2.00 15.70 -2.62
N GLY A 166 1.22 14.79 -3.22
CA GLY A 166 1.35 13.36 -3.01
C GLY A 166 0.94 12.93 -1.61
N ASP A 167 1.49 11.81 -1.13
CA ASP A 167 1.06 11.14 0.11
C ASP A 167 1.12 12.02 1.36
N VAL A 168 2.06 12.96 1.42
CA VAL A 168 2.20 13.88 2.56
C VAL A 168 1.06 14.91 2.65
N TYR A 169 0.25 15.03 1.58
CA TYR A 169 -0.89 15.94 1.52
C TYR A 169 -2.23 15.17 1.44
N THR A 170 -2.33 14.23 0.50
CA THR A 170 -3.59 13.51 0.23
C THR A 170 -3.75 12.21 1.01
N GLY A 171 -2.72 11.77 1.74
CA GLY A 171 -2.59 10.41 2.22
C GLY A 171 -2.15 9.44 1.10
N PRO A 172 -1.96 8.16 1.40
CA PRO A 172 -1.51 7.16 0.43
C PRO A 172 -2.46 7.05 -0.77
N LYS A 173 -1.90 7.26 -1.98
CA LYS A 173 -2.59 7.14 -3.27
C LYS A 173 -1.66 6.54 -4.33
N PHE A 174 -2.14 6.45 -5.57
CA PHE A 174 -1.33 5.96 -6.68
C PHE A 174 -0.29 6.99 -7.13
N ALA A 175 0.79 6.51 -7.75
CA ALA A 175 1.84 7.37 -8.29
C ALA A 175 1.31 8.43 -9.27
N ILE A 176 0.26 8.11 -10.04
CA ILE A 176 -0.37 9.05 -10.96
C ILE A 176 -0.99 10.26 -10.25
N ASP A 177 -1.54 10.07 -9.04
CA ASP A 177 -2.09 11.16 -8.22
C ASP A 177 -0.96 12.08 -7.74
N ALA A 178 0.17 11.52 -7.34
CA ALA A 178 1.35 12.29 -6.94
C ALA A 178 1.93 13.09 -8.13
N ILE A 179 1.96 12.50 -9.34
CA ILE A 179 2.37 13.19 -10.57
C ILE A 179 1.43 14.37 -10.87
N ALA A 180 0.12 14.14 -10.76
CA ALA A 180 -0.88 15.19 -10.97
C ALA A 180 -0.71 16.34 -9.97
N ALA A 181 -0.54 16.03 -8.69
CA ALA A 181 -0.26 17.02 -7.64
C ALA A 181 1.04 17.79 -7.92
N GLY A 182 2.10 17.09 -8.31
CA GLY A 182 3.38 17.69 -8.66
C GLY A 182 3.29 18.68 -9.84
N LYS A 183 2.52 18.33 -10.89
CA LYS A 183 2.27 19.24 -12.01
C LYS A 183 1.55 20.52 -11.58
N GLN A 184 0.53 20.40 -10.74
CA GLN A 184 -0.22 21.55 -10.24
C GLN A 184 0.62 22.40 -9.26
N GLY A 185 1.36 21.74 -8.37
CA GLY A 185 2.30 22.41 -7.46
C GLY A 185 3.38 23.18 -8.20
N ALA A 186 3.95 22.61 -9.27
CA ALA A 186 4.95 23.28 -10.10
C ALA A 186 4.42 24.57 -10.74
N ILE A 187 3.16 24.57 -11.21
CA ILE A 187 2.51 25.80 -11.71
C ILE A 187 2.39 26.84 -10.59
N SER A 188 2.07 26.43 -9.39
CA SER A 188 1.95 27.34 -8.24
C SER A 188 3.31 27.92 -7.86
N ILE A 189 4.35 27.10 -7.77
CA ILE A 189 5.73 27.55 -7.49
C ILE A 189 6.20 28.50 -8.57
N HIS A 190 6.01 28.17 -9.86
CA HIS A 190 6.38 29.06 -10.97
C HIS A 190 5.71 30.43 -10.85
N ARG A 191 4.41 30.47 -10.56
CA ARG A 191 3.69 31.73 -10.37
C ARG A 191 4.11 32.48 -9.11
N PHE A 192 4.40 31.76 -8.03
CA PHE A 192 4.84 32.35 -6.77
C PHE A 192 6.14 33.15 -6.94
N VAL A 193 7.08 32.63 -7.73
CA VAL A 193 8.38 33.32 -7.97
C VAL A 193 8.32 34.40 -9.04
N GLN A 194 7.19 34.54 -9.77
CA GLN A 194 7.00 35.58 -10.78
C GLN A 194 6.34 36.81 -10.16
N PRO A 195 6.96 38.01 -10.26
CA PRO A 195 6.34 39.23 -9.76
C PRO A 195 4.95 39.45 -10.40
N HIS A 196 4.00 39.90 -9.57
CA HIS A 196 2.64 40.26 -9.99
C HIS A 196 1.79 39.09 -10.54
N SER A 197 2.23 37.86 -10.40
CA SER A 197 1.46 36.67 -10.78
C SER A 197 0.47 36.28 -9.69
N SER A 198 -0.74 35.86 -10.10
CA SER A 198 -1.73 35.28 -9.19
C SER A 198 -1.65 33.77 -9.18
N LEU A 199 -1.65 33.15 -7.99
CA LEU A 199 -1.69 31.70 -7.85
C LEU A 199 -3.01 31.08 -8.33
N THR A 200 -4.10 31.85 -8.33
CA THR A 200 -5.46 31.34 -8.55
C THR A 200 -6.10 31.74 -9.87
N ILE A 201 -5.77 32.92 -10.44
CA ILE A 201 -6.35 33.37 -11.70
C ILE A 201 -6.02 32.42 -12.85
N GLY A 202 -7.03 32.01 -13.61
CA GLY A 202 -6.88 31.11 -14.75
C GLY A 202 -6.51 29.67 -14.38
N ARG A 203 -6.64 29.27 -13.09
CA ARG A 203 -6.58 27.88 -12.70
C ARG A 203 -7.86 27.17 -13.10
N ASN A 204 -7.68 25.97 -13.63
CA ASN A 204 -8.82 25.12 -13.96
C ASN A 204 -9.39 24.53 -12.67
N ARG A 205 -10.62 24.87 -12.36
CA ARG A 205 -11.39 24.34 -11.22
C ARG A 205 -12.39 23.31 -11.74
N ASN A 206 -11.89 22.28 -12.39
CA ASN A 206 -12.77 21.19 -12.81
C ASN A 206 -13.19 20.39 -11.58
N ASP A 207 -14.45 20.40 -11.29
CA ASP A 207 -15.06 19.44 -10.38
C ASP A 207 -15.25 18.13 -11.15
N PHE A 208 -14.46 17.11 -10.83
CA PHE A 208 -14.62 15.79 -11.40
C PHE A 208 -15.75 15.09 -10.64
N ILE A 209 -16.74 14.62 -11.37
CA ILE A 209 -17.80 13.78 -10.84
C ILE A 209 -17.35 12.34 -11.03
N GLU A 210 -17.21 11.59 -9.95
CA GLU A 210 -17.02 10.15 -10.03
C GLU A 210 -18.31 9.50 -10.50
N LEU A 211 -18.25 8.84 -11.66
CA LEU A 211 -19.42 8.13 -12.20
C LEU A 211 -19.58 6.80 -11.50
N ASP A 212 -20.81 6.48 -11.06
CA ASP A 212 -21.12 5.13 -10.62
C ASP A 212 -21.10 4.19 -11.82
N LYS A 213 -20.17 3.24 -11.78
CA LYS A 213 -20.01 2.23 -12.85
C LYS A 213 -21.28 1.41 -13.11
N ASN A 214 -22.12 1.25 -12.08
CA ASN A 214 -23.37 0.49 -12.20
C ASN A 214 -24.48 1.29 -12.92
N ASP A 215 -24.39 2.63 -12.94
CA ASP A 215 -25.35 3.52 -13.57
C ASP A 215 -24.95 3.88 -15.03
N ILE A 216 -23.77 3.48 -15.48
CA ILE A 216 -23.31 3.77 -16.83
C ILE A 216 -24.08 2.88 -17.83
N LYS A 217 -24.92 3.50 -18.66
CA LYS A 217 -25.59 2.81 -19.76
C LYS A 217 -24.62 2.67 -20.93
N VAL A 218 -24.28 1.42 -21.27
CA VAL A 218 -23.31 1.09 -22.32
C VAL A 218 -23.96 0.49 -23.57
N GLU A 219 -25.22 0.82 -23.85
CA GLU A 219 -26.01 0.23 -24.92
C GLU A 219 -25.39 0.37 -26.33
N ASN A 220 -24.54 1.41 -26.51
CA ASN A 220 -23.88 1.70 -27.79
C ASN A 220 -22.36 1.52 -27.77
N TYR A 221 -21.83 0.90 -26.73
CA TYR A 221 -20.39 0.63 -26.63
C TYR A 221 -20.06 -0.77 -27.17
N ASP A 222 -18.80 -0.94 -27.56
CA ASP A 222 -18.30 -2.26 -27.93
C ASP A 222 -18.31 -3.18 -26.70
N ASN A 223 -19.09 -4.25 -26.77
CA ASN A 223 -19.20 -5.28 -25.73
C ASN A 223 -18.26 -6.47 -26.00
N SER A 224 -17.19 -6.29 -26.78
CA SER A 224 -16.19 -7.33 -26.99
C SER A 224 -15.53 -7.72 -25.66
N SER A 225 -15.13 -8.98 -25.57
CA SER A 225 -14.45 -9.49 -24.37
C SER A 225 -13.15 -8.73 -24.14
N ARG A 226 -12.88 -8.41 -22.84
CA ARG A 226 -11.61 -7.80 -22.42
C ARG A 226 -10.45 -8.63 -22.95
N GLN A 227 -9.51 -7.98 -23.62
CA GLN A 227 -8.26 -8.61 -24.02
C GLN A 227 -7.37 -8.79 -22.77
N ILE A 228 -6.98 -10.03 -22.52
CA ILE A 228 -6.09 -10.40 -21.41
C ILE A 228 -4.71 -10.65 -22.01
N PRO A 229 -3.63 -10.07 -21.46
CA PRO A 229 -2.27 -10.38 -21.89
C PRO A 229 -2.00 -11.88 -21.79
N GLY A 230 -1.27 -12.41 -22.78
CA GLY A 230 -0.84 -13.80 -22.75
C GLY A 230 0.13 -14.04 -21.58
N HIS A 231 0.09 -15.23 -21.01
CA HIS A 231 1.04 -15.67 -20.01
C HIS A 231 2.21 -16.43 -20.67
N ASN A 232 3.43 -16.15 -20.25
CA ASN A 232 4.61 -16.84 -20.75
C ASN A 232 5.11 -17.86 -19.71
N ASP A 233 4.66 -19.11 -19.86
CA ASP A 233 4.99 -20.21 -18.94
C ASP A 233 6.50 -20.56 -18.91
N SER A 234 7.30 -20.05 -19.87
CA SER A 234 8.75 -20.24 -19.84
C SER A 234 9.46 -19.39 -18.80
N ILE A 235 8.79 -18.39 -18.23
CA ILE A 235 9.35 -17.51 -17.20
C ILE A 235 8.98 -18.07 -15.82
N ASP A 236 9.99 -18.45 -15.08
CA ASP A 236 9.84 -18.89 -13.69
C ASP A 236 9.77 -17.67 -12.76
N THR A 237 8.55 -17.23 -12.46
CA THR A 237 8.29 -16.08 -11.59
C THR A 237 8.56 -16.36 -10.11
N LYS A 238 8.71 -17.64 -9.71
CA LYS A 238 9.04 -18.03 -8.33
C LYS A 238 10.51 -17.78 -7.97
N HIS A 239 11.38 -17.78 -8.97
CA HIS A 239 12.84 -17.65 -8.79
C HIS A 239 13.43 -16.48 -9.59
N SER A 240 12.59 -15.63 -10.15
CA SER A 240 12.99 -14.55 -11.04
C SER A 240 12.12 -13.33 -10.81
N PHE A 241 12.70 -12.14 -10.96
CA PHE A 241 11.98 -10.87 -10.96
C PHE A 241 11.48 -10.47 -12.37
N ARG A 242 11.43 -11.42 -13.30
CA ARG A 242 10.88 -11.20 -14.65
C ARG A 242 9.35 -11.29 -14.59
N ASP A 243 8.70 -10.41 -15.34
CA ASP A 243 7.28 -10.47 -15.58
C ASP A 243 6.97 -11.57 -16.62
N ALA A 244 5.94 -12.36 -16.37
CA ALA A 244 5.47 -13.41 -17.26
C ALA A 244 4.33 -12.94 -18.22
N LYS A 245 3.94 -11.68 -18.17
CA LYS A 245 2.91 -11.05 -19.01
C LYS A 245 3.49 -10.30 -20.18
#